data_e8f6231b91450adc396d0c1ff013ba82
#
_entry.id   e8f6231b91450adc396d0c1ff013ba82
#
_cell.length_a   1.000
_cell.length_b   1.000
_cell.length_c   1.000
_cell.angle_alpha   90.00
_cell.angle_beta   90.00
_cell.angle_gamma   90.00
#
_symmetry.space_group_name_H-M   'P 1'
#
loop_
_entity.id
_entity.type
_entity.pdbx_description
1 polymer ?
#
loop_
_entity_poly.entity_id
_entity_poly.type
_entity_poly.pdbx_seq_one_letter_code
_entity_poly.pdbx_strand_id
1 'polypeptide(L)'
;MAAAGCRLHPACRVRAEKFGLLFYDLRGPRLLFAETGTLMQTEFFQGKVPVEEFLARLEERDRNRVNSLLVKLREKGYISEQ
;
A
#
# COMPACT_ATOMS: atom_id res chain seq x y z
N MET A 1 -2.68 -10.96 20.17
CA MET A 1 -2.00 -11.06 18.89
C MET A 1 -2.00 -9.71 18.18
N ALA A 2 -0.86 -9.29 17.70
CA ALA A 2 -0.80 -8.00 17.01
C ALA A 2 -1.48 -8.09 15.64
N ALA A 3 -2.19 -7.03 15.28
CA ALA A 3 -2.81 -6.96 13.97
C ALA A 3 -1.72 -6.86 12.90
N ALA A 4 -1.96 -7.49 11.76
CA ALA A 4 -0.99 -7.52 10.67
C ALA A 4 -0.90 -6.18 9.96
N GLY A 5 0.31 -5.73 9.75
CA GLY A 5 0.59 -4.56 8.91
C GLY A 5 1.01 -4.99 7.52
N CYS A 6 1.15 -4.03 6.65
CA CYS A 6 1.55 -4.26 5.27
C CYS A 6 2.99 -3.80 5.08
N ARG A 7 3.82 -4.63 4.46
CA ARG A 7 5.21 -4.29 4.19
C ARG A 7 5.54 -4.42 2.72
N LEU A 8 6.36 -3.50 2.23
CA LEU A 8 6.90 -3.63 0.89
C LEU A 8 7.90 -4.78 0.82
N HIS A 9 7.97 -5.42 -0.34
CA HIS A 9 9.06 -6.33 -0.63
C HIS A 9 10.38 -5.56 -0.51
N PRO A 10 11.46 -6.16 0.03
CA PRO A 10 12.73 -5.43 0.20
C PRO A 10 13.29 -4.78 -1.07
N ALA A 11 12.95 -5.33 -2.23
CA ALA A 11 13.40 -4.77 -3.51
C ALA A 11 12.48 -3.68 -4.05
N CYS A 12 11.42 -3.33 -3.31
CA CYS A 12 10.47 -2.33 -3.76
C CYS A 12 10.55 -1.07 -2.91
N ARG A 13 10.16 0.05 -3.50
CA ARG A 13 10.15 1.35 -2.82
C ARG A 13 8.82 2.04 -3.08
N VAL A 14 8.43 2.93 -2.17
CA VAL A 14 7.25 3.75 -2.35
C VAL A 14 7.63 5.19 -2.03
N ARG A 15 7.10 6.11 -2.81
CA ARG A 15 7.35 7.53 -2.64
C ARG A 15 6.04 8.29 -2.71
N ALA A 16 5.88 9.28 -1.82
CA ALA A 16 4.72 10.16 -1.86
C ALA A 16 4.84 11.10 -3.05
N GLU A 17 3.77 11.21 -3.81
CA GLU A 17 3.67 12.12 -4.94
C GLU A 17 2.47 13.04 -4.71
N LYS A 18 2.33 14.06 -5.56
CA LYS A 18 1.33 15.09 -5.36
C LYS A 18 -0.09 14.54 -5.22
N PHE A 19 -0.44 13.53 -6.01
CA PHE A 19 -1.80 13.00 -6.01
C PHE A 19 -1.88 11.55 -5.57
N GLY A 20 -0.83 11.02 -4.95
CA GLY A 20 -0.87 9.64 -4.53
C GLY A 20 0.49 9.08 -4.19
N LEU A 21 0.67 7.81 -4.49
CA LEU A 21 1.89 7.09 -4.17
C LEU A 21 2.48 6.46 -5.43
N LEU A 22 3.79 6.56 -5.57
CA LEU A 22 4.50 5.90 -6.66
C LEU A 22 5.28 4.72 -6.09
N PHE A 23 5.00 3.54 -6.63
CA PHE A 23 5.71 2.33 -6.25
C PHE A 23 6.66 1.93 -7.36
N TYR A 24 7.85 1.48 -7.00
CA TYR A 24 8.78 0.97 -8.01
C TYR A 24 9.50 -0.27 -7.49
N ASP A 25 9.81 -1.14 -8.45
CA ASP A 25 10.38 -2.45 -8.18
C ASP A 25 11.79 -2.48 -8.78
N LEU A 26 12.78 -2.62 -7.91
CA LEU A 26 14.19 -2.59 -8.32
C LEU A 26 14.67 -3.88 -8.97
N ARG A 27 13.86 -4.96 -8.89
CA ARG A 27 14.21 -6.23 -9.52
C ARG A 27 14.08 -6.19 -11.04
N GLY A 28 13.27 -5.27 -11.54
CA GLY A 28 13.09 -4.98 -12.94
C GLY A 28 12.47 -3.61 -13.03
N PRO A 29 12.74 -2.81 -14.04
CA PRO A 29 12.26 -1.42 -14.06
C PRO A 29 10.74 -1.35 -14.24
N ARG A 30 10.01 -1.51 -13.16
CA ARG A 30 8.55 -1.43 -13.14
C ARG A 30 8.10 -0.33 -12.21
N LEU A 31 7.12 0.43 -12.66
CA LEU A 31 6.52 1.50 -11.87
C LEU A 31 5.02 1.26 -11.78
N LEU A 32 4.45 1.65 -10.64
CA LEU A 32 3.01 1.63 -10.47
C LEU A 32 2.61 2.88 -9.70
N PHE A 33 1.79 3.71 -10.30
CA PHE A 33 1.28 4.90 -9.62
C PHE A 33 -0.12 4.64 -9.11
N ALA A 34 -0.35 4.93 -7.83
CA ALA A 34 -1.65 4.79 -7.20
C ALA A 34 -2.22 6.16 -6.89
N GLU A 35 -3.32 6.50 -7.52
CA GLU A 35 -3.99 7.77 -7.30
C GLU A 35 -4.81 7.73 -6.02
N THR A 36 -4.12 7.83 -4.89
CA THR A 36 -4.77 7.74 -3.59
C THR A 36 -5.01 9.09 -2.92
N GLY A 37 -4.55 10.18 -3.56
CA GLY A 37 -4.61 11.50 -2.95
C GLY A 37 -3.91 11.50 -1.61
N THR A 38 -4.62 11.92 -0.56
CA THR A 38 -4.08 11.92 0.80
C THR A 38 -4.59 10.74 1.63
N LEU A 39 -5.23 9.77 0.98
CA LEU A 39 -5.86 8.66 1.68
C LEU A 39 -4.86 7.75 2.39
N MET A 40 -3.68 7.55 1.81
CA MET A 40 -2.66 6.67 2.36
C MET A 40 -1.32 7.39 2.46
N GLN A 41 -0.55 7.00 3.48
CA GLN A 41 0.79 7.51 3.71
C GLN A 41 1.81 6.40 3.46
N THR A 42 3.07 6.79 3.21
CA THR A 42 4.11 5.80 2.98
C THR A 42 4.34 4.90 4.20
N GLU A 43 4.08 5.43 5.40
CA GLU A 43 4.21 4.66 6.64
C GLU A 43 3.33 3.43 6.68
N PHE A 44 2.20 3.45 5.96
CA PHE A 44 1.34 2.28 5.87
C PHE A 44 2.10 1.05 5.38
N PHE A 45 3.10 1.26 4.54
CA PHE A 45 3.87 0.17 3.93
C PHE A 45 5.11 -0.21 4.73
N GLN A 46 5.24 0.31 5.94
CA GLN A 46 6.34 -0.05 6.83
C GLN A 46 5.93 -1.09 7.88
N GLY A 47 4.72 -1.61 7.78
CA GLY A 47 4.22 -2.62 8.70
C GLY A 47 3.79 -2.10 10.05
N LYS A 48 3.70 -0.78 10.21
CA LYS A 48 3.38 -0.16 11.50
C LYS A 48 1.91 0.12 11.69
N VAL A 49 1.12 0.09 10.63
CA VAL A 49 -0.30 0.39 10.67
C VAL A 49 -1.08 -0.91 10.46
N PRO A 50 -1.88 -1.35 11.44
CA PRO A 50 -2.70 -2.55 11.24
C PRO A 50 -3.68 -2.33 10.10
N VAL A 51 -3.66 -3.22 9.12
CA VAL A 51 -4.47 -3.07 7.91
C VAL A 51 -5.96 -3.02 8.24
N GLU A 52 -6.41 -3.94 9.09
CA GLU A 52 -7.84 -4.00 9.42
C GLU A 52 -8.32 -2.75 10.13
N GLU A 53 -7.51 -2.21 11.04
CA GLU A 53 -7.88 -0.97 11.74
C GLU A 53 -7.92 0.22 10.78
N PHE A 54 -6.96 0.27 9.86
CA PHE A 54 -6.94 1.32 8.87
C PHE A 54 -8.20 1.27 8.00
N LEU A 55 -8.54 0.09 7.50
CA LEU A 55 -9.71 -0.09 6.65
C LEU A 55 -11.01 0.22 7.39
N ALA A 56 -11.07 -0.13 8.68
CA ALA A 56 -12.28 0.09 9.47
C ALA A 56 -12.62 1.56 9.66
N ARG A 57 -11.64 2.45 9.53
CA ARG A 57 -11.84 3.89 9.67
C ARG A 57 -12.32 4.57 8.39
N LEU A 58 -12.29 3.84 7.28
CA LEU A 58 -12.61 4.41 5.98
C LEU A 58 -14.09 4.21 5.64
N GLU A 59 -14.61 5.13 4.84
CA GLU A 59 -15.92 4.94 4.22
C GLU A 59 -15.83 3.78 3.25
N GLU A 60 -16.97 3.18 2.94
CA GLU A 60 -17.01 2.01 2.09
C GLU A 60 -16.31 2.23 0.75
N ARG A 61 -16.53 3.37 0.13
CA ARG A 61 -15.91 3.69 -1.17
C ARG A 61 -14.39 3.70 -1.08
N ASP A 62 -13.86 4.36 -0.04
CA ASP A 62 -12.41 4.44 0.13
C ASP A 62 -11.83 3.09 0.53
N ARG A 63 -12.55 2.33 1.35
CA ARG A 63 -12.14 0.98 1.72
C ARG A 63 -12.01 0.10 0.50
N ASN A 64 -12.98 0.18 -0.42
CA ASN A 64 -12.93 -0.60 -1.65
C ASN A 64 -11.74 -0.20 -2.53
N ARG A 65 -11.44 1.09 -2.60
CA ARG A 65 -10.29 1.58 -3.36
C ARG A 65 -8.98 1.04 -2.78
N VAL A 66 -8.83 1.11 -1.46
CA VAL A 66 -7.63 0.62 -0.80
C VAL A 66 -7.50 -0.89 -0.97
N ASN A 67 -8.59 -1.63 -0.80
CA ASN A 67 -8.57 -3.08 -0.98
C ASN A 67 -8.14 -3.45 -2.41
N SER A 68 -8.67 -2.76 -3.40
CA SER A 68 -8.31 -3.01 -4.79
C SER A 68 -6.82 -2.77 -5.04
N LEU A 69 -6.30 -1.70 -4.45
CA LEU A 69 -4.87 -1.39 -4.57
C LEU A 69 -4.02 -2.46 -3.89
N LEU A 70 -4.39 -2.89 -2.69
CA LEU A 70 -3.63 -3.89 -1.97
C LEU A 70 -3.60 -5.22 -2.72
N VAL A 71 -4.73 -5.61 -3.31
CA VAL A 71 -4.78 -6.83 -4.14
C VAL A 71 -3.82 -6.70 -5.32
N LYS A 72 -3.87 -5.58 -6.01
CA LYS A 72 -2.99 -5.34 -7.16
C LYS A 72 -1.52 -5.38 -6.76
N LEU A 73 -1.18 -4.72 -5.66
CA LEU A 73 0.21 -4.69 -5.20
C LEU A 73 0.70 -6.08 -4.81
N ARG A 74 -0.18 -6.87 -4.17
CA ARG A 74 0.18 -8.24 -3.79
C ARG A 74 0.36 -9.12 -5.02
N GLU A 75 -0.53 -9.01 -5.98
CA GLU A 75 -0.45 -9.81 -7.21
C GLU A 75 0.81 -9.50 -8.00
N LYS A 76 1.27 -8.27 -7.96
CA LYS A 76 2.46 -7.85 -8.67
C LYS A 76 3.74 -8.02 -7.85
N GLY A 77 3.63 -8.50 -6.62
CA GLY A 77 4.79 -8.79 -5.79
C GLY A 77 5.41 -7.58 -5.09
N TYR A 78 4.68 -6.46 -5.01
CA TYR A 78 5.20 -5.27 -4.34
C TYR A 78 5.12 -5.36 -2.82
N ILE A 79 4.13 -6.08 -2.30
CA ILE A 79 3.90 -6.14 -0.86
C ILE A 79 3.71 -7.56 -0.38
N SER A 80 3.96 -7.73 0.92
CA SER A 80 3.57 -8.94 1.62
C SER A 80 2.86 -8.52 2.90
N GLU A 81 1.97 -9.37 3.39
CA GLU A 81 1.29 -9.16 4.65
C GLU A 81 1.97 -9.97 5.73
N GLN A 82 2.07 -9.37 6.89
CA GLN A 82 2.66 -10.01 8.06
C GLN A 82 1.58 -10.68 8.89
#